data_d6cc4a7ac39d482f7d6f2a1b6b1c65d5
#
_entry.id   d6cc4a7ac39d482f7d6f2a1b6b1c65d5
#
_cell.length_a   1.000
_cell.length_b   1.000
_cell.length_c   1.000
_cell.angle_alpha   90.00
_cell.angle_beta   90.00
_cell.angle_gamma   90.00
#
_symmetry.space_group_name_H-M   'P 1'
#
loop_
_entity.id
_entity.type
_entity.pdbx_description
1 polymer ?
#
loop_
_entity_poly.entity_id
_entity_poly.type
_entity_poly.pdbx_seq_one_letter_code
_entity_poly.pdbx_strand_id
1 'polypeptide(L)'
;MKLSRSKLLVALWGSVAVLLPASAAESGLSVSAATTTLVEKARKSPVSPLLQPRAPVAGQAFDDREVGLYFESTARRLWDDGRVSALKFERRTFVLPLPEPGKEKLSAPLIAARAEAATLVLGEFSREPKKHEPVFGVAGGAFVIGETGICVTSLHVIQEKAARGFCAMTRDGRVFSVREVLASEPVNDLVILQLDVPEGVKLPTLPMALDPIPVGTPAFVVSHPDNRFYLLSTGHVARHTLWRTEAGDEAFMTITADFAKGSSGCPVLDERGAVIGIVNNTESIYYDDDGRKKQTDLQMVVKNATPSWAVRTMLDSSIKPTARTAQ
;
A
#
# COMPACT_ATOMS: atom_id res chain seq x y z
N MET A 1 -8.18 -19.72 -38.79
CA MET A 1 -8.72 -19.50 -37.45
C MET A 1 -7.93 -18.36 -36.87
N LYS A 2 -8.49 -17.13 -36.85
CA LYS A 2 -7.78 -15.91 -36.47
C LYS A 2 -7.92 -15.71 -34.96
N LEU A 3 -6.83 -15.78 -34.22
CA LEU A 3 -6.79 -15.44 -32.81
C LEU A 3 -6.84 -13.93 -32.63
N SER A 4 -7.86 -13.48 -31.92
CA SER A 4 -8.15 -12.10 -31.56
C SER A 4 -7.10 -11.62 -30.54
N ARG A 5 -6.47 -10.49 -30.82
CA ARG A 5 -5.56 -9.78 -29.92
C ARG A 5 -6.37 -9.13 -28.79
N SER A 6 -6.27 -9.67 -27.59
CA SER A 6 -6.78 -9.02 -26.38
C SER A 6 -5.90 -7.82 -26.06
N LYS A 7 -6.48 -6.65 -26.14
CA LYS A 7 -5.85 -5.38 -25.77
C LYS A 7 -5.78 -5.30 -24.24
N LEU A 8 -4.58 -5.07 -23.74
CA LEU A 8 -4.29 -4.70 -22.36
C LEU A 8 -5.11 -3.45 -22.00
N LEU A 9 -6.13 -3.60 -21.16
CA LEU A 9 -6.89 -2.48 -20.60
C LEU A 9 -6.16 -2.00 -19.36
N VAL A 10 -5.35 -0.95 -19.52
CA VAL A 10 -4.94 -0.09 -18.41
C VAL A 10 -6.22 0.56 -17.88
N ALA A 11 -6.64 0.18 -16.69
CA ALA A 11 -7.80 0.76 -16.03
C ALA A 11 -7.52 2.22 -15.67
N LEU A 12 -7.99 3.13 -16.51
CA LEU A 12 -8.11 4.55 -16.21
C LEU A 12 -9.11 4.74 -15.08
N TRP A 13 -8.66 5.27 -13.98
CA TRP A 13 -9.46 5.68 -12.83
C TRP A 13 -10.35 6.86 -13.22
N GLY A 14 -11.62 6.58 -13.46
CA GLY A 14 -12.67 7.59 -13.61
C GLY A 14 -13.31 7.85 -12.26
N SER A 15 -13.34 9.11 -11.87
CA SER A 15 -14.11 9.64 -10.74
C SER A 15 -15.55 9.16 -10.80
N VAL A 16 -16.05 8.51 -9.75
CA VAL A 16 -17.46 8.17 -9.58
C VAL A 16 -18.22 9.47 -9.35
N ALA A 17 -18.86 9.98 -10.39
CA ALA A 17 -19.93 10.95 -10.27
C ALA A 17 -21.16 10.20 -9.76
N VAL A 18 -21.60 10.50 -8.56
CA VAL A 18 -22.91 10.08 -8.03
C VAL A 18 -23.98 10.75 -8.86
N LEU A 19 -24.61 9.99 -9.77
CA LEU A 19 -25.83 10.39 -10.46
C LEU A 19 -27.00 10.23 -9.46
N LEU A 20 -27.50 11.34 -8.96
CA LEU A 20 -28.80 11.41 -8.30
C LEU A 20 -29.91 11.30 -9.37
N PRO A 21 -31.03 10.61 -9.09
CA PRO A 21 -32.12 10.50 -10.04
C PRO A 21 -32.80 11.85 -10.25
N ALA A 22 -33.06 12.17 -11.52
CA ALA A 22 -33.81 13.32 -11.95
C ALA A 22 -35.31 13.11 -11.64
N SER A 23 -35.79 13.59 -10.47
CA SER A 23 -37.19 13.98 -10.27
C SER A 23 -37.34 14.75 -8.97
N ALA A 24 -37.13 16.05 -9.01
CA ALA A 24 -37.76 17.08 -8.17
C ALA A 24 -37.35 18.46 -8.74
N ALA A 25 -37.95 18.83 -9.83
CA ALA A 25 -38.07 20.23 -10.18
C ALA A 25 -39.18 20.81 -9.29
N GLU A 26 -38.86 21.91 -8.61
CA GLU A 26 -39.67 22.89 -7.91
C GLU A 26 -39.40 22.97 -6.39
N SER A 27 -38.30 23.60 -6.04
CA SER A 27 -38.20 24.58 -4.97
C SER A 27 -36.79 25.20 -5.02
N GLY A 28 -36.72 26.44 -5.45
CA GLY A 28 -35.49 27.22 -5.56
C GLY A 28 -34.89 27.55 -4.19
N LEU A 29 -33.98 26.73 -3.74
CA LEU A 29 -33.01 27.03 -2.67
C LEU A 29 -31.63 26.69 -3.18
N SER A 30 -30.81 27.72 -3.37
CA SER A 30 -29.43 27.60 -3.84
C SER A 30 -28.56 26.81 -2.85
N VAL A 31 -28.28 25.55 -3.15
CA VAL A 31 -27.40 24.67 -2.37
C VAL A 31 -25.92 25.10 -2.43
N SER A 32 -25.60 26.12 -3.24
CA SER A 32 -24.23 26.58 -3.50
C SER A 32 -23.57 27.34 -2.34
N ALA A 33 -24.32 28.11 -1.56
CA ALA A 33 -23.73 28.97 -0.52
C ALA A 33 -23.46 28.24 0.81
N ALA A 34 -24.31 27.28 1.18
CA ALA A 34 -24.18 26.55 2.44
C ALA A 34 -23.01 25.57 2.44
N THR A 35 -22.77 24.89 1.31
CA THR A 35 -21.67 23.92 1.20
C THR A 35 -20.31 24.61 1.17
N THR A 36 -20.19 25.75 0.47
CA THR A 36 -18.95 26.54 0.43
C THR A 36 -18.65 27.15 1.81
N THR A 37 -19.65 27.59 2.55
CA THR A 37 -19.48 28.17 3.89
C THR A 37 -19.07 27.13 4.93
N LEU A 38 -19.53 25.87 4.81
CA LEU A 38 -19.13 24.77 5.70
C LEU A 38 -17.67 24.33 5.45
N VAL A 39 -17.25 24.28 4.20
CA VAL A 39 -15.86 23.94 3.84
C VAL A 39 -14.91 25.07 4.27
N GLU A 40 -15.31 26.33 4.09
CA GLU A 40 -14.50 27.49 4.50
C GLU A 40 -14.45 27.68 6.02
N LYS A 41 -15.53 27.34 6.73
CA LYS A 41 -15.58 27.36 8.20
C LYS A 41 -14.74 26.22 8.80
N ALA A 42 -14.65 25.05 8.13
CA ALA A 42 -13.73 23.96 8.51
C ALA A 42 -12.25 24.32 8.29
N ARG A 43 -11.94 25.19 7.30
CA ARG A 43 -10.58 25.70 7.06
C ARG A 43 -10.12 26.76 8.07
N LYS A 44 -11.03 27.47 8.72
CA LYS A 44 -10.72 28.55 9.67
C LYS A 44 -10.89 28.19 11.14
N SER A 45 -11.32 26.96 11.45
CA SER A 45 -11.31 26.52 12.84
C SER A 45 -9.88 26.21 13.25
N PRO A 46 -9.36 26.80 14.35
CA PRO A 46 -8.07 26.40 14.88
C PRO A 46 -8.16 24.89 15.15
N VAL A 47 -7.24 24.13 14.54
CA VAL A 47 -7.11 22.69 14.77
C VAL A 47 -7.03 22.50 16.28
N SER A 48 -8.04 21.87 16.84
CA SER A 48 -8.11 21.64 18.29
C SER A 48 -6.85 20.93 18.74
N PRO A 49 -6.17 21.37 19.82
CA PRO A 49 -5.00 20.69 20.36
C PRO A 49 -5.25 19.22 20.78
N LEU A 50 -6.52 18.79 20.75
CA LEU A 50 -6.96 17.41 21.06
C LEU A 50 -6.77 16.42 19.91
N LEU A 51 -6.39 16.86 18.71
CA LEU A 51 -6.13 16.02 17.54
C LEU A 51 -4.63 15.71 17.32
N GLN A 52 -3.81 15.74 18.37
CA GLN A 52 -2.58 14.98 18.30
C GLN A 52 -2.97 13.50 18.38
N PRO A 53 -2.65 12.67 17.37
CA PRO A 53 -2.89 11.25 17.48
C PRO A 53 -2.08 10.78 18.68
N ARG A 54 -2.76 10.46 19.74
CA ARG A 54 -2.18 9.60 20.76
C ARG A 54 -2.00 8.28 20.06
N ALA A 55 -0.78 7.75 20.08
CA ALA A 55 -0.54 6.38 19.66
C ALA A 55 -1.68 5.54 20.26
N PRO A 56 -2.48 4.83 19.45
CA PRO A 56 -3.59 4.08 20.01
C PRO A 56 -2.99 3.11 21.02
N VAL A 57 -3.38 3.25 22.25
CA VAL A 57 -3.07 2.27 23.30
C VAL A 57 -3.72 0.98 22.87
N ALA A 58 -3.03 -0.16 23.03
CA ALA A 58 -3.57 -1.46 22.68
C ALA A 58 -5.00 -1.61 23.21
N GLY A 59 -5.96 -1.90 22.31
CA GLY A 59 -7.38 -2.01 22.64
C GLY A 59 -8.20 -0.70 22.58
N GLN A 60 -7.62 0.45 22.21
CA GLN A 60 -8.39 1.67 21.97
C GLN A 60 -8.78 1.79 20.50
N ALA A 61 -10.06 2.05 20.26
CA ALA A 61 -10.55 2.42 18.93
C ALA A 61 -10.00 3.79 18.50
N PHE A 62 -9.77 3.94 17.21
CA PHE A 62 -9.42 5.22 16.59
C PHE A 62 -10.38 5.49 15.43
N ASP A 63 -10.54 6.76 15.06
CA ASP A 63 -11.35 7.19 13.91
C ASP A 63 -10.46 7.28 12.66
N ASP A 64 -10.73 6.43 11.67
CA ASP A 64 -10.00 6.41 10.39
C ASP A 64 -10.03 7.76 9.68
N ARG A 65 -11.12 8.51 9.78
CA ARG A 65 -11.24 9.85 9.19
C ARG A 65 -10.31 10.85 9.86
N GLU A 66 -10.23 10.81 11.19
CA GLU A 66 -9.31 11.66 11.95
C GLU A 66 -7.86 11.34 11.63
N VAL A 67 -7.51 10.06 11.53
CA VAL A 67 -6.18 9.61 11.13
C VAL A 67 -5.84 10.12 9.71
N GLY A 68 -6.76 9.99 8.76
CA GLY A 68 -6.57 10.49 7.40
C GLY A 68 -6.35 12.01 7.34
N LEU A 69 -7.17 12.79 8.05
CA LEU A 69 -7.03 14.25 8.14
C LEU A 69 -5.72 14.67 8.82
N TYR A 70 -5.33 13.96 9.86
CA TYR A 70 -4.04 14.20 10.51
C TYR A 70 -2.88 13.94 9.55
N PHE A 71 -2.90 12.81 8.83
CA PHE A 71 -1.88 12.50 7.85
C PHE A 71 -1.78 13.58 6.78
N GLU A 72 -2.91 13.98 6.17
CA GLU A 72 -2.95 15.05 5.18
C GLU A 72 -2.38 16.36 5.74
N SER A 73 -2.81 16.79 6.92
CA SER A 73 -2.39 18.07 7.50
C SER A 73 -0.88 18.08 7.83
N THR A 74 -0.33 16.95 8.24
CA THR A 74 1.10 16.83 8.56
C THR A 74 1.94 16.71 7.28
N ALA A 75 1.47 15.96 6.29
CA ALA A 75 2.12 15.85 4.98
C ALA A 75 2.16 17.22 4.26
N ARG A 76 1.08 18.02 4.35
CA ARG A 76 1.06 19.38 3.77
C ARG A 76 2.12 20.29 4.39
N ARG A 77 2.36 20.21 5.69
CA ARG A 77 3.46 20.97 6.31
C ARG A 77 4.82 20.59 5.72
N LEU A 78 5.06 19.29 5.50
CA LEU A 78 6.30 18.85 4.83
C LEU A 78 6.39 19.34 3.38
N TRP A 79 5.25 19.41 2.68
CA TRP A 79 5.17 19.96 1.33
C TRP A 79 5.48 21.47 1.34
N ASP A 80 4.84 22.24 2.21
CA ASP A 80 5.01 23.68 2.32
C ASP A 80 6.44 24.06 2.73
N ASP A 81 7.09 23.22 3.54
CA ASP A 81 8.51 23.34 3.93
C ASP A 81 9.48 22.92 2.80
N GLY A 82 8.98 22.51 1.64
CA GLY A 82 9.80 22.08 0.50
C GLY A 82 10.51 20.73 0.69
N ARG A 83 10.08 19.93 1.66
CA ARG A 83 10.68 18.64 2.01
C ARG A 83 10.12 17.47 1.18
N VAL A 84 9.11 17.69 0.37
CA VAL A 84 8.51 16.68 -0.52
C VAL A 84 8.88 17.01 -1.96
N SER A 85 9.46 16.06 -2.66
CA SER A 85 9.89 16.21 -4.06
C SER A 85 9.50 15.01 -4.90
N ALA A 86 9.46 15.19 -6.22
CA ALA A 86 9.23 14.10 -7.17
C ALA A 86 10.36 13.08 -7.08
N LEU A 87 9.99 11.80 -7.10
CA LEU A 87 10.93 10.70 -7.05
C LEU A 87 11.64 10.52 -8.40
N LYS A 88 12.93 10.20 -8.33
CA LYS A 88 13.72 9.76 -9.46
C LYS A 88 13.89 8.26 -9.39
N PHE A 89 13.60 7.57 -10.48
CA PHE A 89 13.75 6.13 -10.59
C PHE A 89 15.14 5.82 -11.19
N GLU A 90 16.11 5.64 -10.31
CA GLU A 90 17.44 5.16 -10.70
C GLU A 90 17.58 3.72 -10.18
N ARG A 91 17.93 2.79 -11.08
CA ARG A 91 18.28 1.43 -10.66
C ARG A 91 19.60 1.46 -9.90
N ARG A 92 19.53 1.20 -8.61
CA ARG A 92 20.71 0.96 -7.77
C ARG A 92 20.54 -0.39 -7.11
N THR A 93 21.57 -1.21 -7.13
CA THR A 93 21.69 -2.35 -6.23
C THR A 93 22.39 -1.84 -4.97
N PHE A 94 21.87 -2.18 -3.81
CA PHE A 94 22.52 -1.82 -2.55
C PHE A 94 22.49 -2.99 -1.57
N VAL A 95 23.48 -3.03 -0.69
CA VAL A 95 23.58 -4.04 0.35
C VAL A 95 22.85 -3.55 1.59
N LEU A 96 21.85 -4.29 2.03
CA LEU A 96 21.16 -4.05 3.29
C LEU A 96 21.18 -5.35 4.10
N PRO A 97 21.77 -5.34 5.30
CA PRO A 97 21.59 -6.46 6.21
C PRO A 97 20.14 -6.50 6.68
N LEU A 98 19.38 -7.49 6.20
CA LEU A 98 18.01 -7.71 6.64
C LEU A 98 17.98 -8.37 8.01
N PRO A 99 17.03 -8.01 8.89
CA PRO A 99 16.77 -8.76 10.11
C PRO A 99 16.41 -10.21 9.77
N GLU A 100 17.05 -11.16 10.45
CA GLU A 100 16.71 -12.56 10.23
C GLU A 100 15.37 -12.94 10.88
N PRO A 101 14.55 -13.78 10.22
CA PRO A 101 13.34 -14.32 10.80
C PRO A 101 13.61 -15.11 12.09
N GLY A 102 12.81 -14.88 13.11
CA GLY A 102 12.81 -15.71 14.31
C GLY A 102 12.46 -17.17 13.99
N LYS A 103 12.88 -18.10 14.84
CA LYS A 103 12.58 -19.54 14.68
C LYS A 103 11.26 -19.94 15.33
N GLU A 104 10.83 -19.20 16.34
CA GLU A 104 9.65 -19.52 17.15
C GLU A 104 8.36 -18.94 16.55
N LYS A 105 7.27 -19.67 16.74
CA LYS A 105 5.92 -19.18 16.42
C LYS A 105 5.49 -18.15 17.44
N LEU A 106 4.89 -17.08 16.94
CA LEU A 106 4.35 -15.99 17.76
C LEU A 106 2.83 -16.11 17.88
N SER A 107 2.27 -15.54 18.93
CA SER A 107 0.82 -15.40 19.02
C SER A 107 0.31 -14.36 18.02
N ALA A 108 -0.92 -14.52 17.53
CA ALA A 108 -1.53 -13.59 16.58
C ALA A 108 -1.52 -12.11 17.08
N PRO A 109 -1.83 -11.81 18.36
CA PRO A 109 -1.70 -10.44 18.89
C PRO A 109 -0.27 -9.87 18.78
N LEU A 110 0.75 -10.71 18.99
CA LEU A 110 2.14 -10.26 18.89
C LEU A 110 2.56 -10.03 17.44
N ILE A 111 2.09 -10.88 16.51
CA ILE A 111 2.30 -10.67 15.06
C ILE A 111 1.65 -9.34 14.66
N ALA A 112 0.38 -9.11 15.04
CA ALA A 112 -0.34 -7.88 14.75
C ALA A 112 0.41 -6.64 15.27
N ALA A 113 0.84 -6.65 16.53
CA ALA A 113 1.56 -5.54 17.14
C ALA A 113 2.88 -5.22 16.41
N ARG A 114 3.66 -6.26 16.03
CA ARG A 114 4.90 -6.08 15.26
C ARG A 114 4.63 -5.57 13.85
N ALA A 115 3.61 -6.12 13.19
CA ALA A 115 3.21 -5.70 11.86
C ALA A 115 2.74 -4.23 11.87
N GLU A 116 1.84 -3.85 12.78
CA GLU A 116 1.37 -2.48 12.92
C GLU A 116 2.52 -1.48 13.16
N ALA A 117 3.47 -1.84 14.02
CA ALA A 117 4.58 -0.95 14.35
C ALA A 117 5.50 -0.64 13.16
N ALA A 118 5.65 -1.57 12.22
CA ALA A 118 6.54 -1.44 11.08
C ALA A 118 5.83 -1.18 9.73
N THR A 119 4.49 -1.30 9.69
CA THR A 119 3.69 -0.97 8.50
C THR A 119 3.44 0.53 8.42
N LEU A 120 3.55 1.07 7.22
CA LEU A 120 3.42 2.49 6.92
C LEU A 120 2.19 2.72 6.04
N VAL A 121 1.49 3.84 6.26
CA VAL A 121 0.52 4.39 5.32
C VAL A 121 1.27 5.28 4.34
N LEU A 122 1.20 4.99 3.03
CA LEU A 122 1.75 5.86 2.00
C LEU A 122 0.69 6.84 1.49
N GLY A 123 1.06 8.09 1.40
CA GLY A 123 0.27 9.16 0.80
C GLY A 123 1.03 9.86 -0.31
N GLU A 124 0.32 10.39 -1.27
CA GLU A 124 0.87 11.09 -2.42
C GLU A 124 0.31 12.50 -2.56
N PHE A 125 1.12 13.40 -3.09
CA PHE A 125 0.69 14.65 -3.65
C PHE A 125 0.57 14.49 -5.17
N SER A 126 -0.62 14.61 -5.71
CA SER A 126 -0.90 14.49 -7.14
C SER A 126 -1.45 15.79 -7.72
N ARG A 127 -1.20 16.02 -9.03
CA ARG A 127 -1.69 17.19 -9.74
C ARG A 127 -3.06 16.88 -10.37
N GLU A 128 -4.08 17.60 -9.92
CA GLU A 128 -5.35 17.62 -10.62
C GLU A 128 -5.39 18.76 -11.67
N PRO A 129 -5.90 18.50 -12.89
CA PRO A 129 -5.88 19.50 -13.98
C PRO A 129 -6.56 20.83 -13.69
N LYS A 130 -7.51 20.83 -12.74
CA LYS A 130 -8.33 21.99 -12.38
C LYS A 130 -7.94 22.65 -11.05
N LYS A 131 -6.91 22.12 -10.36
CA LYS A 131 -6.45 22.66 -9.08
C LYS A 131 -5.06 23.26 -9.22
N HIS A 132 -4.84 24.45 -8.66
CA HIS A 132 -3.53 25.07 -8.63
C HIS A 132 -2.58 24.35 -7.67
N GLU A 133 -3.10 23.89 -6.55
CA GLU A 133 -2.39 23.16 -5.51
C GLU A 133 -2.50 21.64 -5.70
N PRO A 134 -1.46 20.87 -5.40
CA PRO A 134 -1.55 19.41 -5.40
C PRO A 134 -2.59 18.91 -4.40
N VAL A 135 -3.25 17.84 -4.75
CA VAL A 135 -4.19 17.13 -3.88
C VAL A 135 -3.44 16.02 -3.18
N PHE A 136 -3.64 15.92 -1.87
CA PHE A 136 -3.12 14.81 -1.09
C PHE A 136 -4.14 13.66 -1.04
N GLY A 137 -3.66 12.43 -1.15
CA GLY A 137 -4.47 11.23 -1.01
C GLY A 137 -3.63 10.05 -0.49
N VAL A 138 -4.31 9.06 0.11
CA VAL A 138 -3.67 7.79 0.48
C VAL A 138 -3.46 6.97 -0.78
N ALA A 139 -2.21 6.57 -1.03
CA ALA A 139 -1.81 5.81 -2.21
C ALA A 139 -1.80 4.29 -1.96
N GLY A 140 -1.40 3.87 -0.75
CA GLY A 140 -1.26 2.46 -0.40
C GLY A 140 -0.55 2.27 0.93
N GLY A 141 0.14 1.16 1.08
CA GLY A 141 0.98 0.86 2.23
C GLY A 141 2.43 0.57 1.86
N ALA A 142 3.27 0.48 2.88
CA ALA A 142 4.65 0.01 2.82
C ALA A 142 5.02 -0.64 4.15
N PHE A 143 6.19 -1.23 4.24
CA PHE A 143 6.73 -1.70 5.53
C PHE A 143 8.24 -1.49 5.61
N VAL A 144 8.71 -1.26 6.83
CA VAL A 144 10.11 -0.95 7.12
C VAL A 144 10.94 -2.22 7.18
N ILE A 145 12.06 -2.25 6.45
CA ILE A 145 13.05 -3.34 6.45
C ILE A 145 14.43 -2.89 6.98
N GLY A 146 14.66 -1.58 7.09
CA GLY A 146 15.87 -0.99 7.66
C GLY A 146 15.54 0.12 8.64
N GLU A 147 16.14 0.09 9.84
CA GLU A 147 15.84 1.02 10.96
C GLU A 147 15.98 2.52 10.58
N THR A 148 16.77 2.83 9.55
CA THR A 148 16.97 4.19 9.05
C THR A 148 15.90 4.66 8.06
N GLY A 149 14.78 3.92 7.95
CA GLY A 149 13.66 4.27 7.08
C GLY A 149 13.75 3.68 5.68
N ILE A 150 14.47 2.56 5.51
CA ILE A 150 14.40 1.78 4.27
C ILE A 150 13.13 0.93 4.31
N CYS A 151 12.27 1.08 3.31
CA CYS A 151 10.97 0.39 3.26
C CYS A 151 10.68 -0.20 1.87
N VAL A 152 9.81 -1.21 1.84
CA VAL A 152 9.33 -1.88 0.63
C VAL A 152 7.87 -1.53 0.40
N THR A 153 7.49 -1.35 -0.87
CA THR A 153 6.11 -1.24 -1.32
C THR A 153 5.95 -1.80 -2.74
N SER A 154 4.73 -1.85 -3.26
CA SER A 154 4.46 -2.16 -4.66
C SER A 154 4.84 -0.98 -5.55
N LEU A 155 5.45 -1.26 -6.70
CA LEU A 155 5.93 -0.24 -7.62
C LEU A 155 4.79 0.61 -8.19
N HIS A 156 3.63 -0.02 -8.51
CA HIS A 156 2.46 0.69 -9.03
C HIS A 156 1.93 1.76 -8.07
N VAL A 157 2.16 1.63 -6.75
CA VAL A 157 1.74 2.62 -5.74
C VAL A 157 2.43 3.96 -5.94
N ILE A 158 3.69 3.96 -6.45
CA ILE A 158 4.49 5.17 -6.60
C ILE A 158 4.72 5.59 -8.05
N GLN A 159 4.19 4.84 -9.03
CA GLN A 159 4.32 5.15 -10.46
C GLN A 159 3.24 6.09 -10.99
N GLU A 160 2.39 6.68 -10.15
CA GLU A 160 1.37 7.62 -10.60
C GLU A 160 2.02 8.82 -11.33
N LYS A 161 1.67 8.98 -12.62
CA LYS A 161 2.27 10.02 -13.48
C LYS A 161 1.99 11.45 -12.99
N ALA A 162 0.89 11.63 -12.28
CA ALA A 162 0.50 12.91 -11.72
C ALA A 162 1.17 13.20 -10.36
N ALA A 163 1.83 12.20 -9.76
CA ALA A 163 2.47 12.34 -8.45
C ALA A 163 3.59 13.40 -8.48
N ARG A 164 3.63 14.21 -7.42
CA ARG A 164 4.64 15.25 -7.18
C ARG A 164 5.55 14.90 -6.02
N GLY A 165 5.19 13.88 -5.26
CA GLY A 165 5.98 13.35 -4.17
C GLY A 165 5.12 12.55 -3.21
N PHE A 166 5.80 11.87 -2.30
CA PHE A 166 5.18 10.91 -1.39
C PHE A 166 5.60 11.18 0.05
N CYS A 167 4.71 10.84 0.97
CA CYS A 167 4.95 10.80 2.40
C CYS A 167 4.55 9.44 2.96
N ALA A 168 5.18 9.05 4.06
CA ALA A 168 4.86 7.83 4.79
C ALA A 168 4.52 8.16 6.24
N MET A 169 3.42 7.61 6.77
CA MET A 169 3.03 7.75 8.17
C MET A 169 3.19 6.42 8.89
N THR A 170 3.86 6.46 10.05
CA THR A 170 4.00 5.33 10.97
C THR A 170 2.76 5.17 11.86
N ARG A 171 2.64 4.02 12.51
CA ARG A 171 1.54 3.71 13.44
C ARG A 171 1.40 4.71 14.58
N ASP A 172 2.50 5.27 15.06
CA ASP A 172 2.55 6.29 16.12
C ASP A 172 2.36 7.74 15.59
N GLY A 173 2.01 7.90 14.30
CA GLY A 173 1.65 9.18 13.69
C GLY A 173 2.83 10.05 13.24
N ARG A 174 4.09 9.56 13.30
CA ARG A 174 5.21 10.28 12.69
C ARG A 174 5.08 10.22 11.17
N VAL A 175 5.31 11.36 10.51
CA VAL A 175 5.24 11.48 9.04
C VAL A 175 6.60 11.87 8.49
N PHE A 176 7.05 11.13 7.49
CA PHE A 176 8.32 11.34 6.79
C PHE A 176 8.07 11.51 5.30
N SER A 177 8.80 12.38 4.63
CA SER A 177 8.84 12.41 3.17
C SER A 177 9.60 11.19 2.62
N VAL A 178 9.20 10.72 1.44
CA VAL A 178 9.98 9.74 0.68
C VAL A 178 11.09 10.52 -0.03
N ARG A 179 12.35 10.20 0.28
CA ARG A 179 13.52 10.91 -0.23
C ARG A 179 13.93 10.42 -1.62
N GLU A 180 14.00 9.10 -1.80
CA GLU A 180 14.50 8.51 -3.03
C GLU A 180 14.03 7.06 -3.21
N VAL A 181 14.11 6.59 -4.46
CA VAL A 181 13.98 5.17 -4.83
C VAL A 181 15.39 4.56 -4.80
N LEU A 182 15.59 3.54 -3.96
CA LEU A 182 16.86 2.83 -3.86
C LEU A 182 17.00 1.73 -4.91
N ALA A 183 15.92 0.98 -5.15
CA ALA A 183 15.86 -0.06 -6.16
C ALA A 183 14.42 -0.29 -6.62
N SER A 184 14.25 -0.77 -7.85
CA SER A 184 12.94 -1.17 -8.38
C SER A 184 13.05 -2.42 -9.23
N GLU A 185 12.03 -3.27 -9.15
CA GLU A 185 11.88 -4.51 -9.91
C GLU A 185 10.49 -4.54 -10.58
N PRO A 186 10.39 -4.07 -11.85
CA PRO A 186 9.12 -3.88 -12.52
C PRO A 186 8.36 -5.17 -12.85
N VAL A 187 9.03 -6.32 -13.01
CA VAL A 187 8.37 -7.58 -13.38
C VAL A 187 7.50 -8.08 -12.23
N ASN A 188 8.00 -8.02 -11.00
CA ASN A 188 7.27 -8.42 -9.79
C ASN A 188 6.64 -7.22 -9.05
N ASP A 189 6.56 -6.05 -9.70
CA ASP A 189 5.90 -4.86 -9.16
C ASP A 189 6.43 -4.43 -7.78
N LEU A 190 7.75 -4.39 -7.61
CA LEU A 190 8.38 -4.08 -6.32
C LEU A 190 9.26 -2.83 -6.39
N VAL A 191 9.36 -2.14 -5.27
CA VAL A 191 10.26 -1.00 -5.09
C VAL A 191 10.74 -0.88 -3.65
N ILE A 192 11.98 -0.45 -3.49
CA ILE A 192 12.60 -0.12 -2.21
C ILE A 192 12.82 1.40 -2.16
N LEU A 193 12.33 2.01 -1.09
CA LEU A 193 12.34 3.44 -0.86
C LEU A 193 13.19 3.79 0.36
N GLN A 194 13.75 5.00 0.35
CA GLN A 194 14.35 5.62 1.52
C GLN A 194 13.47 6.77 2.00
N LEU A 195 13.06 6.72 3.26
CA LEU A 195 12.40 7.83 3.94
C LEU A 195 13.43 8.84 4.46
N ASP A 196 13.03 10.10 4.57
CA ASP A 196 13.82 11.18 5.18
C ASP A 196 13.67 11.12 6.72
N VAL A 197 14.27 10.08 7.31
CA VAL A 197 14.26 9.85 8.75
C VAL A 197 15.42 10.63 9.39
N PRO A 198 15.17 11.46 10.40
CA PRO A 198 16.23 12.21 11.10
C PRO A 198 17.28 11.28 11.71
N GLU A 199 18.53 11.77 11.76
CA GLU A 199 19.63 11.05 12.39
C GLU A 199 19.30 10.69 13.85
N GLY A 200 19.67 9.48 14.26
CA GLY A 200 19.39 8.95 15.61
C GLY A 200 17.97 8.40 15.82
N VAL A 201 17.05 8.68 14.90
CA VAL A 201 15.69 8.09 14.93
C VAL A 201 15.74 6.70 14.31
N LYS A 202 15.19 5.71 15.02
CA LYS A 202 15.06 4.33 14.54
C LYS A 202 13.61 3.96 14.36
N LEU A 203 13.31 3.28 13.27
CA LEU A 203 11.99 2.72 12.98
C LEU A 203 11.98 1.21 13.25
N PRO A 204 10.86 0.66 13.78
CA PRO A 204 10.68 -0.78 13.87
C PRO A 204 10.76 -1.42 12.48
N THR A 205 11.36 -2.61 12.40
CA THR A 205 11.57 -3.34 11.14
C THR A 205 10.88 -4.70 11.17
N LEU A 206 10.55 -5.23 9.99
CA LEU A 206 10.09 -6.60 9.81
C LEU A 206 11.20 -7.44 9.17
N PRO A 207 11.47 -8.64 9.71
CA PRO A 207 12.32 -9.62 9.03
C PRO A 207 11.62 -10.18 7.79
N MET A 208 12.38 -10.62 6.79
CA MET A 208 11.84 -11.18 5.56
C MET A 208 12.24 -12.65 5.41
N ALA A 209 11.24 -13.51 5.16
CA ALA A 209 11.49 -14.88 4.74
C ALA A 209 11.78 -14.90 3.24
N LEU A 210 13.02 -15.18 2.87
CA LEU A 210 13.46 -15.13 1.48
C LEU A 210 13.48 -16.50 0.78
N ASP A 211 13.08 -17.56 1.46
CA ASP A 211 12.88 -18.88 0.87
C ASP A 211 11.43 -19.04 0.36
N PRO A 212 11.19 -19.94 -0.62
CA PRO A 212 9.83 -20.26 -1.05
C PRO A 212 8.95 -20.72 0.12
N ILE A 213 7.75 -20.18 0.20
CA ILE A 213 6.81 -20.44 1.29
C ILE A 213 5.87 -21.57 0.88
N PRO A 214 5.71 -22.64 1.69
CA PRO A 214 4.79 -23.73 1.38
C PRO A 214 3.32 -23.30 1.36
N VAL A 215 2.51 -23.92 0.48
CA VAL A 215 1.05 -23.81 0.53
C VAL A 215 0.54 -24.33 1.87
N GLY A 216 -0.46 -23.68 2.45
CA GLY A 216 -0.98 -23.97 3.80
C GLY A 216 -0.28 -23.20 4.92
N THR A 217 0.81 -22.46 4.64
CA THR A 217 1.43 -21.58 5.65
C THR A 217 0.44 -20.50 6.10
N PRO A 218 0.26 -20.27 7.42
CA PRO A 218 -0.56 -19.18 7.94
C PRO A 218 -0.09 -17.81 7.38
N ALA A 219 -1.07 -16.98 7.04
CA ALA A 219 -0.82 -15.65 6.48
C ALA A 219 -1.57 -14.59 7.30
N PHE A 220 -0.85 -13.57 7.75
CA PHE A 220 -1.36 -12.42 8.48
C PHE A 220 -1.10 -11.16 7.66
N VAL A 221 -2.13 -10.35 7.41
CA VAL A 221 -2.03 -9.11 6.65
C VAL A 221 -2.47 -7.95 7.54
N VAL A 222 -1.59 -6.98 7.74
CA VAL A 222 -1.96 -5.67 8.32
C VAL A 222 -1.91 -4.65 7.19
N SER A 223 -3.07 -4.07 6.87
CA SER A 223 -3.21 -3.23 5.67
C SER A 223 -4.22 -2.08 5.86
N HIS A 224 -4.45 -1.31 4.79
CA HIS A 224 -5.26 -0.09 4.81
C HIS A 224 -6.39 -0.11 3.76
N PRO A 225 -7.23 -1.16 3.71
CA PRO A 225 -8.25 -1.29 2.67
C PRO A 225 -9.24 -0.12 2.74
N ASP A 226 -9.35 0.62 1.64
CA ASP A 226 -10.28 1.75 1.51
C ASP A 226 -10.19 2.74 2.69
N ASN A 227 -8.95 3.10 3.07
CA ASN A 227 -8.60 3.97 4.21
C ASN A 227 -9.05 3.45 5.60
N ARG A 228 -9.27 2.14 5.76
CA ARG A 228 -9.40 1.50 7.08
C ARG A 228 -8.01 1.12 7.55
N PHE A 229 -7.41 2.00 8.35
CA PHE A 229 -6.00 1.91 8.72
C PHE A 229 -5.73 0.76 9.70
N TYR A 230 -4.65 0.00 9.41
CA TYR A 230 -4.14 -1.08 10.26
C TYR A 230 -5.13 -2.22 10.52
N LEU A 231 -5.95 -2.53 9.51
CA LEU A 231 -6.87 -3.66 9.58
C LEU A 231 -6.08 -4.97 9.48
N LEU A 232 -6.22 -5.84 10.48
CA LEU A 232 -5.68 -7.19 10.47
C LEU A 232 -6.67 -8.15 9.80
N SER A 233 -6.19 -8.93 8.85
CA SER A 233 -6.87 -10.12 8.34
C SER A 233 -5.96 -11.34 8.40
N THR A 234 -6.53 -12.54 8.44
CA THR A 234 -5.79 -13.79 8.53
C THR A 234 -6.29 -14.81 7.53
N GLY A 235 -5.40 -15.68 7.09
CA GLY A 235 -5.68 -16.77 6.16
C GLY A 235 -4.48 -17.66 6.01
N HIS A 236 -4.31 -18.23 4.82
CA HIS A 236 -3.21 -19.13 4.48
C HIS A 236 -2.70 -18.85 3.06
N VAL A 237 -1.50 -19.26 2.78
CA VAL A 237 -1.00 -19.36 1.41
C VAL A 237 -1.81 -20.44 0.69
N ALA A 238 -2.51 -20.06 -0.37
CA ALA A 238 -3.40 -20.95 -1.12
C ALA A 238 -2.70 -21.61 -2.32
N ARG A 239 -1.87 -20.85 -3.03
CA ARG A 239 -1.12 -21.35 -4.20
C ARG A 239 -0.03 -20.39 -4.63
N HIS A 240 0.88 -20.87 -5.49
CA HIS A 240 1.84 -20.06 -6.23
C HIS A 240 1.52 -20.12 -7.73
N THR A 241 1.66 -19.00 -8.43
CA THR A 241 1.46 -18.90 -9.88
C THR A 241 2.52 -18.03 -10.52
N LEU A 242 2.78 -18.29 -11.79
CA LEU A 242 3.60 -17.44 -12.65
C LEU A 242 2.72 -16.94 -13.80
N TRP A 243 2.73 -15.65 -14.01
CA TRP A 243 2.12 -15.03 -15.18
C TRP A 243 3.23 -14.64 -16.15
N ARG A 244 3.21 -15.24 -17.34
CA ARG A 244 4.19 -14.94 -18.38
C ARG A 244 3.80 -13.65 -19.07
N THR A 245 4.66 -12.67 -18.98
CA THR A 245 4.54 -11.37 -19.64
C THR A 245 5.68 -11.16 -20.63
N GLU A 246 5.61 -10.15 -21.48
CA GLU A 246 6.70 -9.77 -22.39
C GLU A 246 7.95 -9.29 -21.61
N ALA A 247 7.75 -8.79 -20.38
CA ALA A 247 8.82 -8.28 -19.52
C ALA A 247 9.50 -9.36 -18.68
N GLY A 248 8.87 -10.55 -18.56
CA GLY A 248 9.36 -11.69 -17.77
C GLY A 248 8.24 -12.45 -17.09
N ASP A 249 8.62 -13.42 -16.27
CA ASP A 249 7.68 -14.22 -15.48
C ASP A 249 7.38 -13.51 -14.15
N GLU A 250 6.16 -12.96 -14.01
CA GLU A 250 5.67 -12.33 -12.79
C GLU A 250 5.18 -13.41 -11.82
N ALA A 251 5.70 -13.39 -10.60
CA ALA A 251 5.38 -14.38 -9.58
C ALA A 251 4.30 -13.90 -8.62
N PHE A 252 3.29 -14.74 -8.38
CA PHE A 252 2.24 -14.48 -7.39
C PHE A 252 2.14 -15.59 -6.36
N MET A 253 1.87 -15.17 -5.14
CA MET A 253 1.44 -16.00 -4.02
C MET A 253 0.00 -15.61 -3.69
N THR A 254 -0.95 -16.48 -4.04
CA THR A 254 -2.36 -16.28 -3.68
C THR A 254 -2.57 -16.66 -2.22
N ILE A 255 -3.28 -15.82 -1.49
CA ILE A 255 -3.61 -16.03 -0.07
C ILE A 255 -5.12 -15.95 0.17
N THR A 256 -5.59 -16.56 1.26
CA THR A 256 -7.00 -16.49 1.69
C THR A 256 -7.26 -15.37 2.70
N ALA A 257 -6.23 -14.67 3.18
CA ALA A 257 -6.40 -13.46 4.00
C ALA A 257 -6.98 -12.33 3.15
N ASP A 258 -7.91 -11.56 3.72
CA ASP A 258 -8.63 -10.51 3.01
C ASP A 258 -7.84 -9.20 2.95
N PHE A 259 -7.96 -8.53 1.80
CA PHE A 259 -7.53 -7.15 1.61
C PHE A 259 -8.24 -6.53 0.40
N ALA A 260 -8.17 -5.23 0.23
CA ALA A 260 -8.81 -4.52 -0.87
C ALA A 260 -7.96 -3.34 -1.34
N LYS A 261 -8.48 -2.52 -2.24
CA LYS A 261 -7.89 -1.26 -2.70
C LYS A 261 -7.36 -0.44 -1.52
N GLY A 262 -6.15 0.08 -1.64
CA GLY A 262 -5.44 0.81 -0.58
C GLY A 262 -4.51 -0.08 0.25
N SER A 263 -4.57 -1.42 0.07
CA SER A 263 -3.68 -2.36 0.76
C SER A 263 -2.39 -2.69 0.00
N SER A 264 -2.27 -2.27 -1.26
CA SER A 264 -1.07 -2.52 -2.09
C SER A 264 0.20 -2.07 -1.38
N GLY A 265 1.24 -2.92 -1.39
CA GLY A 265 2.51 -2.67 -0.72
C GLY A 265 2.56 -3.03 0.76
N CYS A 266 1.44 -3.36 1.40
CA CYS A 266 1.42 -3.84 2.78
C CYS A 266 2.04 -5.24 2.92
N PRO A 267 2.59 -5.60 4.10
CA PRO A 267 3.23 -6.88 4.32
C PRO A 267 2.22 -8.01 4.53
N VAL A 268 2.56 -9.19 4.02
CA VAL A 268 1.96 -10.49 4.40
C VAL A 268 2.97 -11.21 5.28
N LEU A 269 2.61 -11.60 6.49
CA LEU A 269 3.51 -12.23 7.45
C LEU A 269 3.13 -13.70 7.70
N ASP A 270 4.14 -14.50 8.05
CA ASP A 270 3.94 -15.86 8.57
C ASP A 270 3.71 -15.88 10.09
N GLU A 271 3.53 -17.08 10.65
CA GLU A 271 3.36 -17.30 12.10
C GLU A 271 4.61 -16.96 12.93
N ARG A 272 5.75 -16.66 12.34
CA ARG A 272 6.98 -16.19 13.02
C ARG A 272 7.12 -14.68 12.96
N GLY A 273 6.18 -13.99 12.31
CA GLY A 273 6.21 -12.55 12.09
C GLY A 273 7.22 -12.13 11.02
N ALA A 274 7.62 -13.04 10.15
CA ALA A 274 8.45 -12.74 8.99
C ALA A 274 7.57 -12.42 7.78
N VAL A 275 7.97 -11.43 7.00
CA VAL A 275 7.29 -11.08 5.75
C VAL A 275 7.53 -12.19 4.73
N ILE A 276 6.43 -12.79 4.25
CA ILE A 276 6.40 -13.84 3.23
C ILE A 276 5.90 -13.34 1.87
N GLY A 277 5.29 -12.15 1.84
CA GLY A 277 4.81 -11.54 0.61
C GLY A 277 4.43 -10.08 0.80
N ILE A 278 4.19 -9.41 -0.31
CA ILE A 278 3.78 -8.02 -0.41
C ILE A 278 2.42 -7.97 -1.13
N VAL A 279 1.41 -7.36 -0.52
CA VAL A 279 0.07 -7.22 -1.12
C VAL A 279 0.19 -6.54 -2.48
N ASN A 280 -0.36 -7.18 -3.51
CA ASN A 280 -0.28 -6.69 -4.88
C ASN A 280 -1.67 -6.34 -5.44
N ASN A 281 -2.47 -7.31 -5.84
CA ASN A 281 -3.74 -7.08 -6.51
C ASN A 281 -4.86 -8.03 -6.06
N THR A 282 -6.06 -7.72 -6.50
CA THR A 282 -7.24 -8.58 -6.36
C THR A 282 -7.84 -8.85 -7.73
N GLU A 283 -8.31 -10.08 -7.93
CA GLU A 283 -9.00 -10.52 -9.14
C GLU A 283 -10.38 -11.07 -8.76
N SER A 284 -11.43 -10.49 -9.34
CA SER A 284 -12.81 -10.89 -9.07
C SER A 284 -13.26 -11.91 -10.10
N ILE A 285 -13.82 -13.02 -9.64
CA ILE A 285 -14.40 -14.10 -10.47
C ILE A 285 -15.91 -13.96 -10.40
N TYR A 286 -16.54 -13.79 -11.56
CA TYR A 286 -17.98 -13.67 -11.71
C TYR A 286 -18.55 -14.91 -12.41
N TYR A 287 -19.80 -15.28 -12.09
CA TYR A 287 -20.49 -16.37 -12.77
C TYR A 287 -20.85 -15.99 -14.21
N ASP A 288 -21.42 -14.79 -14.38
CA ASP A 288 -21.72 -14.22 -15.69
C ASP A 288 -20.74 -13.08 -15.99
N ASP A 289 -19.79 -13.35 -16.88
CA ASP A 289 -18.88 -12.36 -17.47
C ASP A 289 -18.98 -12.44 -18.99
N ASP A 290 -19.82 -11.58 -19.61
CA ASP A 290 -19.95 -11.50 -21.06
C ASP A 290 -18.84 -10.68 -21.74
N GLY A 291 -17.84 -10.24 -20.96
CA GLY A 291 -16.74 -9.40 -21.43
C GLY A 291 -17.17 -7.99 -21.85
N ARG A 292 -18.42 -7.58 -21.61
CA ARG A 292 -19.02 -6.35 -22.15
C ARG A 292 -19.56 -5.36 -21.14
N LYS A 293 -19.21 -5.34 -19.91
CA LYS A 293 -19.66 -4.36 -18.89
C LYS A 293 -20.63 -4.87 -17.82
N LYS A 294 -21.22 -6.05 -17.94
CA LYS A 294 -22.11 -6.57 -16.91
C LYS A 294 -21.48 -7.81 -16.31
N GLN A 295 -20.76 -7.59 -15.20
CA GLN A 295 -20.27 -8.65 -14.34
C GLN A 295 -21.30 -8.83 -13.23
N THR A 296 -21.93 -10.00 -13.15
CA THR A 296 -22.95 -10.32 -12.13
C THR A 296 -22.58 -11.61 -11.42
N ASP A 297 -23.11 -11.75 -10.22
CA ASP A 297 -22.93 -12.92 -9.36
C ASP A 297 -21.45 -13.20 -9.04
N LEU A 298 -20.86 -12.29 -8.26
CA LEU A 298 -19.50 -12.45 -7.74
C LEU A 298 -19.37 -13.79 -7.00
N GLN A 299 -18.48 -14.66 -7.48
CA GLN A 299 -18.24 -15.99 -6.90
C GLN A 299 -17.09 -15.95 -5.91
N MET A 300 -16.00 -15.26 -6.26
CA MET A 300 -14.80 -15.23 -5.47
C MET A 300 -13.96 -14.01 -5.79
N VAL A 301 -13.21 -13.53 -4.80
CA VAL A 301 -12.13 -12.57 -5.00
C VAL A 301 -10.80 -13.24 -4.67
N VAL A 302 -9.98 -13.43 -5.70
CA VAL A 302 -8.61 -13.94 -5.54
C VAL A 302 -7.73 -12.82 -5.01
N LYS A 303 -6.91 -13.11 -4.01
CA LYS A 303 -6.02 -12.16 -3.34
C LYS A 303 -4.57 -12.54 -3.64
N ASN A 304 -3.89 -11.72 -4.42
CA ASN A 304 -2.53 -11.99 -4.87
C ASN A 304 -1.52 -11.09 -4.16
N ALA A 305 -0.46 -11.67 -3.66
CA ALA A 305 0.70 -11.01 -3.12
C ALA A 305 1.93 -11.36 -3.96
N THR A 306 2.86 -10.44 -4.10
CA THR A 306 4.20 -10.73 -4.64
C THR A 306 5.00 -11.47 -3.58
N PRO A 307 5.60 -12.63 -3.87
CA PRO A 307 6.39 -13.37 -2.89
C PRO A 307 7.59 -12.57 -2.40
N SER A 308 7.90 -12.64 -1.11
CA SER A 308 9.00 -11.90 -0.48
C SER A 308 10.39 -12.20 -1.06
N TRP A 309 10.61 -13.41 -1.58
CA TRP A 309 11.88 -13.77 -2.21
C TRP A 309 12.21 -12.90 -3.44
N ALA A 310 11.19 -12.31 -4.11
CA ALA A 310 11.40 -11.40 -5.23
C ALA A 310 12.14 -10.12 -4.82
N VAL A 311 12.07 -9.70 -3.55
CA VAL A 311 12.83 -8.55 -3.01
C VAL A 311 14.34 -8.83 -3.02
N ARG A 312 14.75 -10.11 -2.91
CA ARG A 312 16.17 -10.51 -2.93
C ARG A 312 16.88 -10.04 -4.20
N THR A 313 16.20 -10.03 -5.34
CA THR A 313 16.79 -9.61 -6.63
C THR A 313 17.22 -8.13 -6.63
N MET A 314 16.63 -7.33 -5.75
CA MET A 314 16.95 -5.92 -5.59
C MET A 314 18.04 -5.67 -4.54
N LEU A 315 18.19 -6.56 -3.57
CA LEU A 315 19.12 -6.36 -2.45
C LEU A 315 20.55 -6.82 -2.75
N ASP A 316 20.73 -7.81 -3.63
CA ASP A 316 22.04 -8.27 -4.01
C ASP A 316 22.02 -9.11 -5.31
N SER A 317 22.70 -8.61 -6.33
CA SER A 317 22.96 -9.39 -7.56
C SER A 317 24.08 -10.43 -7.39
N SER A 318 24.81 -10.45 -6.27
CA SER A 318 25.90 -11.40 -5.98
C SER A 318 25.43 -12.68 -5.26
N ILE A 319 24.24 -12.68 -4.67
CA ILE A 319 23.66 -13.88 -4.04
C ILE A 319 22.97 -14.73 -5.11
N LYS A 320 23.72 -15.65 -5.72
CA LYS A 320 23.12 -16.68 -6.58
C LYS A 320 22.15 -17.52 -5.74
N PRO A 321 20.91 -17.76 -6.21
CA PRO A 321 20.00 -18.69 -5.55
C PRO A 321 20.70 -20.04 -5.46
N THR A 322 20.87 -20.56 -4.26
CA THR A 322 21.29 -21.95 -4.05
C THR A 322 20.16 -22.81 -4.60
N ALA A 323 20.39 -23.40 -5.78
CA ALA A 323 19.48 -24.39 -6.33
C ALA A 323 19.38 -25.54 -5.30
N ARG A 324 18.30 -25.59 -4.55
CA ARG A 324 17.95 -26.79 -3.81
C ARG A 324 17.45 -27.80 -4.84
N THR A 325 18.28 -28.82 -5.11
CA THR A 325 17.90 -30.07 -5.76
C THR A 325 16.64 -30.58 -5.05
N ALA A 326 15.57 -30.74 -5.82
CA ALA A 326 14.39 -31.47 -5.38
C ALA A 326 14.81 -32.91 -5.08
N GLN A 327 14.62 -33.35 -3.85
CA GLN A 327 14.53 -34.74 -3.46
C GLN A 327 13.08 -35.07 -3.18
#